data_0b24a9a7e3b436756594f7d6bb875f35
#
_entry.id   0b24a9a7e3b436756594f7d6bb875f35
#
_cell.length_a   1.000
_cell.length_b   1.000
_cell.length_c   1.000
_cell.angle_alpha   90.00
_cell.angle_beta   90.00
_cell.angle_gamma   90.00
#
_symmetry.space_group_name_H-M   'P 1'
#
loop_
_entity.id
_entity.type
_entity.pdbx_description
1 polymer ?
#
loop_
_entity_poly.entity_id
_entity_poly.type
_entity_poly.pdbx_seq_one_letter_code
_entity_poly.pdbx_strand_id
1 'polypeptide(L)'
;MLADGLNLTTIELDEGEKIPNDLTKYDGMLCMGGPMDTYMEKEYPWLVEEKKRIKEFVVNLKKPYLGFCLGCQLLGEVVGGKVVKSNPAEIGMMDINFTDNKKKDILFSKFPDNIKSLQWHSYEVQGVDKNPDITLIASSPITKYQIFKYQDHAYGIQFHIEIKDTTVNEWGLSLIHI
;
A
#
# COMPACT_ATOMS: atom_id res chain seq x y z
N MET A 1 -2.80 -4.18 17.70
CA MET A 1 -3.25 -2.75 17.66
C MET A 1 -4.12 -2.39 18.85
N LEU A 2 -5.18 -3.11 19.18
CA LEU A 2 -5.98 -2.81 20.40
C LEU A 2 -5.16 -2.93 21.70
N ALA A 3 -4.21 -3.86 21.76
CA ALA A 3 -3.32 -4.04 22.91
C ALA A 3 -2.34 -2.86 23.13
N ASP A 4 -2.10 -2.05 22.10
CA ASP A 4 -1.16 -0.93 22.14
C ASP A 4 -1.86 0.43 22.38
N GLY A 5 -3.15 0.41 22.75
CA GLY A 5 -3.93 1.62 23.02
C GLY A 5 -4.41 2.38 21.78
N LEU A 6 -4.36 1.75 20.59
CA LEU A 6 -4.90 2.32 19.38
C LEU A 6 -6.41 2.05 19.26
N ASN A 7 -7.17 3.10 19.01
CA ASN A 7 -8.59 3.00 18.69
C ASN A 7 -8.74 2.84 17.17
N LEU A 8 -9.34 1.74 16.72
CA LEU A 8 -9.56 1.48 15.30
C LEU A 8 -11.02 1.76 14.94
N THR A 9 -11.20 2.48 13.83
CA THR A 9 -12.46 2.56 13.10
C THR A 9 -12.26 1.83 11.79
N THR A 10 -12.84 0.65 11.64
CA THR A 10 -12.82 -0.11 10.38
C THR A 10 -13.93 0.37 9.47
N ILE A 11 -13.67 0.45 8.17
CA ILE A 11 -14.60 0.87 7.13
C ILE A 11 -14.48 -0.12 5.98
N GLU A 12 -15.56 -0.86 5.72
CA GLU A 12 -15.65 -1.88 4.67
C GLU A 12 -16.31 -1.25 3.43
N LEU A 13 -15.47 -0.70 2.53
CA LEU A 13 -15.93 0.03 1.34
C LEU A 13 -16.67 -0.86 0.35
N ASP A 14 -16.28 -2.11 0.24
CA ASP A 14 -16.91 -3.15 -0.59
C ASP A 14 -18.29 -3.58 -0.05
N GLU A 15 -18.54 -3.40 1.24
CA GLU A 15 -19.87 -3.58 1.86
C GLU A 15 -20.74 -2.31 1.77
N GLY A 16 -20.22 -1.23 1.17
CA GLY A 16 -20.96 0.01 0.92
C GLY A 16 -20.87 1.03 2.06
N GLU A 17 -19.99 0.82 3.03
CA GLU A 17 -19.71 1.82 4.06
C GLU A 17 -19.05 3.06 3.45
N LYS A 18 -19.17 4.19 4.14
CA LYS A 18 -18.64 5.46 3.65
C LYS A 18 -17.47 5.93 4.50
N ILE A 19 -16.44 6.42 3.83
CA ILE A 19 -15.34 7.10 4.50
C ILE A 19 -15.88 8.37 5.19
N PRO A 20 -15.55 8.62 6.47
CA PRO A 20 -16.00 9.79 7.21
C PRO A 20 -15.66 11.10 6.48
N ASN A 21 -16.60 12.05 6.52
CA ASN A 21 -16.39 13.36 5.89
C ASN A 21 -15.29 14.19 6.56
N ASP A 22 -15.17 14.08 7.89
CA ASP A 22 -14.18 14.82 8.67
C ASP A 22 -13.01 13.88 9.07
N LEU A 23 -11.94 13.94 8.30
CA LEU A 23 -10.72 13.16 8.53
C LEU A 23 -9.78 13.81 9.55
N THR A 24 -10.07 15.03 10.02
CA THR A 24 -9.21 15.72 10.99
C THR A 24 -9.18 15.03 12.35
N LYS A 25 -10.20 14.23 12.66
CA LYS A 25 -10.37 13.50 13.93
C LYS A 25 -9.51 12.24 14.04
N TYR A 26 -8.92 11.77 12.93
CA TYR A 26 -8.11 10.56 12.90
C TYR A 26 -6.64 10.92 12.92
N ASP A 27 -5.83 10.16 13.66
CA ASP A 27 -4.40 10.37 13.82
C ASP A 27 -3.57 9.61 12.77
N GLY A 28 -4.15 8.60 12.14
CA GLY A 28 -3.52 7.80 11.10
C GLY A 28 -4.55 7.11 10.21
N MET A 29 -4.14 6.72 9.01
CA MET A 29 -4.95 5.98 8.05
C MET A 29 -4.18 4.74 7.61
N LEU A 30 -4.85 3.58 7.67
CA LEU A 30 -4.36 2.32 7.16
C LEU A 30 -5.26 1.87 6.01
N CYS A 31 -4.70 1.71 4.82
CA CYS A 31 -5.40 1.15 3.67
C CYS A 31 -4.86 -0.24 3.35
N MET A 32 -5.74 -1.20 3.32
CA MET A 32 -5.41 -2.61 3.11
C MET A 32 -5.35 -2.98 1.62
N GLY A 33 -4.95 -4.22 1.35
CA GLY A 33 -5.06 -4.83 0.03
C GLY A 33 -6.50 -5.16 -0.35
N GLY A 34 -6.70 -5.45 -1.63
CA GLY A 34 -8.00 -5.88 -2.16
C GLY A 34 -7.82 -6.57 -3.52
N PRO A 35 -8.82 -7.32 -3.99
CA PRO A 35 -8.75 -8.04 -5.26
C PRO A 35 -8.96 -7.15 -6.50
N MET A 36 -9.33 -5.86 -6.29
CA MET A 36 -9.56 -4.92 -7.37
C MET A 36 -8.29 -4.19 -7.78
N ASP A 37 -8.22 -3.77 -9.04
CA ASP A 37 -7.18 -2.89 -9.54
C ASP A 37 -7.58 -1.41 -9.42
N THR A 38 -6.62 -0.51 -9.29
CA THR A 38 -6.88 0.93 -9.07
C THR A 38 -7.69 1.60 -10.18
N TYR A 39 -7.67 1.06 -11.41
CA TYR A 39 -8.41 1.60 -12.55
C TYR A 39 -9.86 1.09 -12.66
N MET A 40 -10.28 0.12 -11.84
CA MET A 40 -11.62 -0.49 -11.88
C MET A 40 -12.71 0.40 -11.25
N GLU A 41 -12.63 1.71 -11.50
CA GLU A 41 -13.52 2.71 -10.89
C GLU A 41 -14.99 2.59 -11.35
N LYS A 42 -15.23 1.95 -12.49
CA LYS A 42 -16.60 1.70 -12.98
C LYS A 42 -17.28 0.56 -12.23
N GLU A 43 -16.52 -0.48 -11.94
CA GLU A 43 -16.97 -1.66 -11.20
C GLU A 43 -17.01 -1.38 -9.69
N TYR A 44 -16.05 -0.59 -9.22
CA TYR A 44 -15.87 -0.21 -7.81
C TYR A 44 -15.84 1.31 -7.65
N PRO A 45 -17.00 2.01 -7.74
CA PRO A 45 -17.05 3.48 -7.71
C PRO A 45 -16.49 4.12 -6.44
N TRP A 46 -16.43 3.38 -5.34
CA TRP A 46 -15.83 3.82 -4.09
C TRP A 46 -14.31 4.08 -4.19
N LEU A 47 -13.59 3.47 -5.16
CA LEU A 47 -12.17 3.74 -5.41
C LEU A 47 -11.91 5.24 -5.70
N VAL A 48 -12.82 5.90 -6.39
CA VAL A 48 -12.71 7.33 -6.68
C VAL A 48 -12.72 8.16 -5.39
N GLU A 49 -13.66 7.84 -4.49
CA GLU A 49 -13.74 8.54 -3.20
C GLU A 49 -12.56 8.17 -2.30
N GLU A 50 -12.13 6.92 -2.28
CA GLU A 50 -10.96 6.48 -1.50
C GLU A 50 -9.70 7.23 -1.93
N LYS A 51 -9.38 7.32 -3.23
CA LYS A 51 -8.25 8.11 -3.75
C LYS A 51 -8.33 9.58 -3.31
N LYS A 52 -9.52 10.17 -3.38
CA LYS A 52 -9.74 11.54 -2.95
C LYS A 52 -9.48 11.71 -1.45
N ARG A 53 -9.94 10.76 -0.62
CA ARG A 53 -9.72 10.79 0.84
C ARG A 53 -8.26 10.53 1.22
N ILE A 54 -7.58 9.62 0.53
CA ILE A 54 -6.14 9.44 0.70
C ILE A 54 -5.40 10.73 0.38
N LYS A 55 -5.76 11.40 -0.74
CA LYS A 55 -5.15 12.69 -1.10
C LYS A 55 -5.39 13.75 -0.04
N GLU A 56 -6.61 13.88 0.46
CA GLU A 56 -6.95 14.81 1.54
C GLU A 56 -6.10 14.52 2.79
N PHE A 57 -6.03 13.25 3.20
CA PHE A 57 -5.35 12.83 4.43
C PHE A 57 -3.82 12.99 4.33
N VAL A 58 -3.25 12.51 3.23
CA VAL A 58 -1.79 12.47 3.04
C VAL A 58 -1.24 13.81 2.58
N VAL A 59 -1.84 14.42 1.55
CA VAL A 59 -1.27 15.61 0.92
C VAL A 59 -1.70 16.89 1.62
N ASN A 60 -2.98 17.01 1.97
CA ASN A 60 -3.52 18.26 2.52
C ASN A 60 -3.33 18.30 4.06
N LEU A 61 -3.73 17.24 4.76
CA LEU A 61 -3.66 17.17 6.23
C LEU A 61 -2.27 16.71 6.73
N LYS A 62 -1.44 16.13 5.85
CA LYS A 62 -0.09 15.62 6.17
C LYS A 62 -0.08 14.66 7.36
N LYS A 63 -1.07 13.79 7.42
CA LYS A 63 -1.23 12.83 8.51
C LYS A 63 -0.62 11.46 8.16
N PRO A 64 -0.21 10.67 9.17
CA PRO A 64 0.38 9.35 8.99
C PRO A 64 -0.51 8.41 8.16
N TYR A 65 0.09 7.79 7.15
CA TYR A 65 -0.57 6.85 6.26
C TYR A 65 0.29 5.59 6.07
N LEU A 66 -0.35 4.45 6.03
CA LEU A 66 0.27 3.18 5.67
C LEU A 66 -0.67 2.42 4.71
N GLY A 67 -0.19 2.14 3.51
CA GLY A 67 -0.93 1.38 2.50
C GLY A 67 -0.25 0.06 2.16
N PHE A 68 -1.00 -1.04 2.19
CA PHE A 68 -0.56 -2.36 1.75
C PHE A 68 -1.19 -2.72 0.41
N CYS A 69 -0.40 -3.31 -0.49
CA CYS A 69 -0.80 -3.81 -1.81
C CYS A 69 -1.64 -2.78 -2.59
N LEU A 70 -2.97 -2.92 -2.65
CA LEU A 70 -3.86 -1.91 -3.26
C LEU A 70 -3.68 -0.54 -2.61
N GLY A 71 -3.61 -0.44 -1.28
CA GLY A 71 -3.37 0.82 -0.57
C GLY A 71 -2.03 1.47 -0.95
N CYS A 72 -0.98 0.68 -1.21
CA CYS A 72 0.29 1.17 -1.74
C CYS A 72 0.11 1.77 -3.16
N GLN A 73 -0.64 1.09 -4.00
CA GLN A 73 -0.91 1.53 -5.38
C GLN A 73 -1.75 2.81 -5.41
N LEU A 74 -2.80 2.90 -4.57
CA LEU A 74 -3.61 4.10 -4.43
C LEU A 74 -2.77 5.30 -3.96
N LEU A 75 -1.88 5.10 -2.98
CA LEU A 75 -0.94 6.14 -2.58
C LEU A 75 -0.06 6.56 -3.75
N GLY A 76 0.47 5.59 -4.52
CA GLY A 76 1.32 5.85 -5.69
C GLY A 76 0.65 6.78 -6.70
N GLU A 77 -0.62 6.55 -7.03
CA GLU A 77 -1.39 7.44 -7.92
C GLU A 77 -1.63 8.82 -7.30
N VAL A 78 -1.99 8.87 -6.02
CA VAL A 78 -2.26 10.12 -5.30
C VAL A 78 -1.07 11.05 -5.26
N VAL A 79 0.16 10.51 -5.18
CA VAL A 79 1.40 11.30 -5.14
C VAL A 79 2.03 11.54 -6.52
N GLY A 80 1.30 11.25 -7.61
CA GLY A 80 1.68 11.61 -8.97
C GLY A 80 2.34 10.50 -9.80
N GLY A 81 2.34 9.27 -9.31
CA GLY A 81 2.71 8.08 -10.06
C GLY A 81 1.57 7.52 -10.90
N LYS A 82 1.78 6.34 -11.40
CA LYS A 82 0.78 5.53 -12.10
C LYS A 82 0.91 4.07 -11.70
N VAL A 83 -0.20 3.34 -11.76
CA VAL A 83 -0.22 1.90 -11.59
C VAL A 83 -0.24 1.23 -12.95
N VAL A 84 0.67 0.30 -13.17
CA VAL A 84 0.84 -0.41 -14.44
C VAL A 84 0.96 -1.90 -14.20
N LYS A 85 0.64 -2.69 -15.22
CA LYS A 85 0.79 -4.14 -15.14
C LYS A 85 2.26 -4.53 -15.00
N SER A 86 2.57 -5.33 -13.99
CA SER A 86 3.89 -5.93 -13.81
C SER A 86 4.13 -7.02 -14.86
N ASN A 87 5.36 -7.17 -15.32
CA ASN A 87 5.71 -8.23 -16.26
C ASN A 87 7.08 -8.82 -15.91
N PRO A 88 7.11 -10.04 -15.34
CA PRO A 88 5.97 -10.87 -14.93
C PRO A 88 5.25 -10.34 -13.68
N ALA A 89 4.07 -10.89 -13.36
CA ALA A 89 3.43 -10.70 -12.06
C ALA A 89 4.31 -11.28 -10.94
N GLU A 90 4.28 -10.69 -9.76
CA GLU A 90 4.97 -11.24 -8.59
C GLU A 90 3.98 -12.00 -7.70
N ILE A 91 4.15 -13.34 -7.66
CA ILE A 91 3.32 -14.25 -6.87
C ILE A 91 4.22 -15.25 -6.16
N GLY A 92 4.17 -15.31 -4.84
CA GLY A 92 4.96 -16.20 -4.00
C GLY A 92 5.97 -15.49 -3.10
N MET A 93 6.82 -16.27 -2.45
CA MET A 93 7.85 -15.73 -1.54
C MET A 93 9.05 -15.22 -2.33
N MET A 94 9.29 -13.92 -2.29
CA MET A 94 10.36 -13.25 -3.05
C MET A 94 11.26 -12.41 -2.17
N ASP A 95 12.48 -12.16 -2.67
CA ASP A 95 13.46 -11.33 -1.99
C ASP A 95 13.13 -9.84 -2.17
N ILE A 96 13.13 -9.12 -1.06
CA ILE A 96 12.97 -7.68 -0.96
C ILE A 96 14.30 -7.09 -0.51
N ASN A 97 14.87 -6.23 -1.34
CA ASN A 97 16.16 -5.60 -1.10
C ASN A 97 15.95 -4.15 -0.64
N PHE A 98 16.42 -3.84 0.56
CA PHE A 98 16.37 -2.48 1.09
C PHE A 98 17.49 -1.61 0.51
N THR A 99 17.17 -0.37 0.24
CA THR A 99 18.14 0.66 -0.17
C THR A 99 18.85 1.24 1.05
N ASP A 100 19.93 2.00 0.82
CA ASP A 100 20.63 2.73 1.89
C ASP A 100 19.74 3.77 2.61
N ASN A 101 18.65 4.20 1.98
CA ASN A 101 17.71 5.14 2.57
C ASN A 101 17.06 4.61 3.84
N LYS A 102 16.92 3.27 3.98
CA LYS A 102 16.39 2.66 5.20
C LYS A 102 17.15 3.06 6.46
N LYS A 103 18.48 3.30 6.35
CA LYS A 103 19.34 3.60 7.51
C LYS A 103 18.92 4.84 8.29
N LYS A 104 18.23 5.78 7.63
CA LYS A 104 17.71 7.02 8.20
C LYS A 104 16.20 6.98 8.42
N ASP A 105 15.55 5.87 8.09
CA ASP A 105 14.11 5.73 8.18
C ASP A 105 13.67 5.24 9.56
N ILE A 106 12.62 5.85 10.12
CA ILE A 106 12.14 5.55 11.47
C ILE A 106 11.56 4.15 11.61
N LEU A 107 10.99 3.60 10.53
CA LEU A 107 10.36 2.26 10.54
C LEU A 107 11.37 1.17 10.17
N PHE A 108 12.23 1.44 9.19
CA PHE A 108 13.03 0.39 8.54
C PHE A 108 14.51 0.38 8.92
N SER A 109 15.01 1.34 9.73
CA SER A 109 16.43 1.42 10.05
C SER A 109 17.03 0.17 10.70
N LYS A 110 16.22 -0.60 11.42
CA LYS A 110 16.63 -1.84 12.10
C LYS A 110 16.40 -3.12 11.28
N PHE A 111 15.78 -3.01 10.10
CA PHE A 111 15.56 -4.18 9.24
C PHE A 111 16.88 -4.66 8.62
N PRO A 112 17.03 -5.96 8.31
CA PRO A 112 18.16 -6.46 7.53
C PRO A 112 18.15 -5.86 6.13
N ASP A 113 19.26 -6.01 5.39
CA ASP A 113 19.38 -5.46 4.02
C ASP A 113 18.52 -6.22 3.00
N ASN A 114 18.13 -7.44 3.35
CA ASN A 114 17.26 -8.30 2.55
C ASN A 114 16.29 -9.05 3.46
N ILE A 115 15.04 -9.19 3.01
CA ILE A 115 14.01 -10.05 3.63
C ILE A 115 13.30 -10.85 2.54
N LYS A 116 12.63 -11.94 2.92
CA LYS A 116 11.65 -12.63 2.08
C LYS A 116 10.25 -12.24 2.52
N SER A 117 9.39 -11.91 1.56
CA SER A 117 7.99 -11.59 1.83
C SER A 117 7.08 -12.14 0.74
N LEU A 118 5.81 -12.34 1.11
CA LEU A 118 4.79 -12.80 0.17
C LEU A 118 4.43 -11.67 -0.80
N GLN A 119 4.56 -11.98 -2.08
CA GLN A 119 4.06 -11.16 -3.19
C GLN A 119 2.77 -11.79 -3.71
N TRP A 120 1.78 -10.95 -3.99
CA TRP A 120 0.52 -11.37 -4.58
C TRP A 120 -0.10 -10.24 -5.39
N HIS A 121 0.63 -9.80 -6.43
CA HIS A 121 0.18 -8.69 -7.25
C HIS A 121 0.59 -8.83 -8.71
N SER A 122 -0.28 -8.32 -9.59
CA SER A 122 -0.08 -8.24 -11.05
C SER A 122 0.16 -6.79 -11.52
N TYR A 123 0.10 -5.83 -10.62
CA TYR A 123 0.30 -4.41 -10.93
C TYR A 123 1.31 -3.80 -9.95
N GLU A 124 2.00 -2.76 -10.41
CA GLU A 124 3.03 -2.06 -9.66
C GLU A 124 2.94 -0.55 -9.83
N VAL A 125 3.48 0.19 -8.87
CA VAL A 125 3.62 1.65 -8.93
C VAL A 125 4.84 2.01 -9.78
N GLN A 126 4.68 2.97 -10.70
CA GLN A 126 5.76 3.56 -11.48
C GLN A 126 5.67 5.09 -11.54
N GLY A 127 6.80 5.74 -11.85
CA GLY A 127 6.85 7.18 -12.14
C GLY A 127 6.72 8.10 -10.93
N VAL A 128 6.69 7.57 -9.71
CA VAL A 128 6.70 8.38 -8.47
C VAL A 128 8.05 9.07 -8.22
N ASP A 129 9.13 8.63 -8.84
CA ASP A 129 10.46 9.25 -8.78
C ASP A 129 10.53 10.66 -9.40
N LYS A 130 9.51 11.06 -10.14
CA LYS A 130 9.35 12.44 -10.61
C LYS A 130 8.92 13.40 -9.50
N ASN A 131 8.42 12.88 -8.40
CA ASN A 131 8.06 13.65 -7.22
C ASN A 131 9.27 13.69 -6.27
N PRO A 132 9.86 14.86 -5.98
CA PRO A 132 11.05 14.97 -5.14
C PRO A 132 10.80 14.59 -3.67
N ASP A 133 9.54 14.53 -3.26
CA ASP A 133 9.14 14.14 -1.91
C ASP A 133 9.08 12.62 -1.72
N ILE A 134 9.41 11.83 -2.76
CA ILE A 134 9.42 10.37 -2.68
C ILE A 134 10.81 9.84 -2.35
N THR A 135 10.86 8.95 -1.38
CA THR A 135 12.05 8.17 -1.03
C THR A 135 11.81 6.69 -1.29
N LEU A 136 12.63 6.07 -2.13
CA LEU A 136 12.64 4.62 -2.33
C LEU A 136 13.30 3.95 -1.11
N ILE A 137 12.60 3.03 -0.46
CA ILE A 137 13.08 2.29 0.72
C ILE A 137 13.47 0.86 0.36
N ALA A 138 12.66 0.17 -0.46
CA ALA A 138 12.97 -1.20 -0.88
C ALA A 138 12.46 -1.51 -2.28
N SER A 139 13.10 -2.50 -2.93
CA SER A 139 12.77 -3.00 -4.26
C SER A 139 12.86 -4.53 -4.32
N SER A 140 12.25 -5.13 -5.34
CA SER A 140 12.51 -6.50 -5.79
C SER A 140 13.23 -6.46 -7.16
N PRO A 141 13.66 -7.61 -7.70
CA PRO A 141 14.21 -7.68 -9.06
C PRO A 141 13.22 -7.25 -10.15
N ILE A 142 11.92 -7.33 -9.89
CA ILE A 142 10.86 -7.01 -10.85
C ILE A 142 10.25 -5.64 -10.54
N THR A 143 9.80 -5.43 -9.31
CA THR A 143 9.10 -4.21 -8.88
C THR A 143 10.04 -3.25 -8.16
N LYS A 144 10.21 -2.07 -8.75
CA LYS A 144 11.09 -1.01 -8.19
C LYS A 144 10.56 -0.50 -6.85
N TYR A 145 9.28 -0.24 -6.75
CA TYR A 145 8.68 0.40 -5.57
C TYR A 145 7.97 -0.63 -4.68
N GLN A 146 8.76 -1.53 -4.09
CA GLN A 146 8.26 -2.47 -3.07
C GLN A 146 7.94 -1.78 -1.75
N ILE A 147 8.76 -0.80 -1.37
CA ILE A 147 8.45 0.16 -0.32
C ILE A 147 8.89 1.54 -0.79
N PHE A 148 7.99 2.50 -0.73
CA PHE A 148 8.32 3.90 -0.89
C PHE A 148 7.68 4.74 0.21
N LYS A 149 8.30 5.88 0.48
CA LYS A 149 7.82 6.86 1.45
C LYS A 149 7.56 8.19 0.74
N TYR A 150 6.43 8.82 1.02
CA TYR A 150 6.14 10.20 0.63
C TYR A 150 6.33 11.10 1.83
N GLN A 151 7.24 12.07 1.72
CA GLN A 151 7.73 12.91 2.81
C GLN A 151 8.15 12.04 4.01
N ASP A 152 7.73 12.36 5.24
CA ASP A 152 8.11 11.61 6.44
C ASP A 152 6.93 10.87 7.10
N HIS A 153 5.75 10.85 6.46
CA HIS A 153 4.52 10.40 7.12
C HIS A 153 3.68 9.38 6.34
N ALA A 154 3.93 9.15 5.07
CA ALA A 154 3.13 8.22 4.30
C ALA A 154 3.98 7.14 3.64
N TYR A 155 3.60 5.87 3.85
CA TYR A 155 4.31 4.70 3.36
C TYR A 155 3.40 3.84 2.48
N GLY A 156 3.92 3.40 1.35
CA GLY A 156 3.35 2.34 0.53
C GLY A 156 4.22 1.10 0.59
N ILE A 157 3.62 -0.05 0.90
CA ILE A 157 4.24 -1.38 0.94
C ILE A 157 3.48 -2.28 -0.03
N GLN A 158 4.14 -2.74 -1.08
CA GLN A 158 3.49 -3.54 -2.12
C GLN A 158 3.27 -4.99 -1.71
N PHE A 159 4.19 -5.57 -0.96
CA PHE A 159 4.13 -6.95 -0.49
C PHE A 159 3.26 -7.09 0.78
N HIS A 160 3.05 -8.35 1.19
CA HIS A 160 2.18 -8.70 2.29
C HIS A 160 2.97 -9.18 3.50
N ILE A 161 2.79 -8.52 4.65
CA ILE A 161 3.31 -8.92 5.97
C ILE A 161 2.19 -9.21 6.97
N GLU A 162 0.96 -8.90 6.61
CA GLU A 162 -0.26 -9.04 7.40
C GLU A 162 -0.92 -10.42 7.28
N ILE A 163 -0.24 -11.37 6.63
CA ILE A 163 -0.74 -12.70 6.31
C ILE A 163 -0.77 -13.63 7.53
N LYS A 164 -1.69 -14.61 7.46
CA LYS A 164 -1.80 -15.76 8.38
C LYS A 164 -1.46 -17.04 7.61
N ASP A 165 -1.29 -18.15 8.33
CA ASP A 165 -1.00 -19.48 7.73
C ASP A 165 -2.09 -19.93 6.73
N THR A 166 -3.33 -19.48 6.89
CA THR A 166 -4.46 -19.81 6.01
C THR A 166 -4.57 -18.90 4.78
N THR A 167 -3.96 -17.71 4.80
CA THR A 167 -4.16 -16.65 3.80
C THR A 167 -3.84 -17.12 2.37
N VAL A 168 -2.75 -17.85 2.19
CA VAL A 168 -2.35 -18.34 0.85
C VAL A 168 -3.38 -19.31 0.27
N ASN A 169 -3.97 -20.17 1.10
CA ASN A 169 -5.03 -21.09 0.66
C ASN A 169 -6.32 -20.34 0.31
N GLU A 170 -6.71 -19.36 1.12
CA GLU A 170 -7.88 -18.52 0.90
C GLU A 170 -7.76 -17.72 -0.41
N TRP A 171 -6.61 -17.08 -0.62
CA TRP A 171 -6.35 -16.31 -1.84
C TRP A 171 -6.15 -17.18 -3.08
N GLY A 172 -5.54 -18.38 -2.93
CA GLY A 172 -5.40 -19.35 -4.00
C GLY A 172 -6.75 -19.81 -4.56
N LEU A 173 -7.75 -19.96 -3.71
CA LEU A 173 -9.13 -20.28 -4.13
C LEU A 173 -9.76 -19.13 -4.94
N SER A 174 -9.43 -17.88 -4.63
CA SER A 174 -9.95 -16.72 -5.38
C SER A 174 -9.36 -16.62 -6.79
N LEU A 175 -8.12 -17.06 -7.00
CA LEU A 175 -7.47 -17.07 -8.32
C LEU A 175 -8.04 -18.11 -9.29
N ILE A 176 -8.66 -19.18 -8.78
CA ILE A 176 -9.28 -20.21 -9.63
C ILE A 176 -10.52 -19.64 -10.36
N HIS A 177 -11.03 -18.50 -9.93
CA HIS A 177 -12.19 -17.81 -10.51
C HIS A 177 -11.82 -16.58 -11.36
N ILE A 178 -10.53 -16.31 -11.57
CA ILE A 178 -10.00 -15.30 -12.47
C ILE A 178 -9.42 -16.02 -13.69
#